data_5822b57b34497913a6e55940f3c18d32
#
_entry.id   5822b57b34497913a6e55940f3c18d32
#
_cell.length_a   1.000
_cell.length_b   1.000
_cell.length_c   1.000
_cell.angle_alpha   90.00
_cell.angle_beta   90.00
_cell.angle_gamma   90.00
#
_symmetry.space_group_name_H-M   'P 1'
#
loop_
_entity.id
_entity.type
_entity.pdbx_description
1 polymer ?
#
loop_
_entity_poly.entity_id
_entity_poly.type
_entity_poly.pdbx_seq_one_letter_code
_entity_poly.pdbx_strand_id
1 'polypeptide(L)'
;MLQIKKLNLTHKKDLRVILDDFNLVLNDGDKAVIIGEEGNGKSTLMKWIYDPSLIENYIEADGERVMGNERLGYLPQEMPDEDKKKTVYEYFSEEEIFWEKTPKELSVIAGKFGIKNDFFYSSQMMGSLSGGEKVKVQLMRLFIRDVSVLLLDEPSNDIDIATLTLLEKTINEWKHIVLFISHDETLIERTANMVIHIEQIKRKTEARYTVAKLPYRNYVEERLHKFELQEQRALCDRREKKIRDEKYQRVSQSVQSALANCSRQAPSVAKNLKDKMHTVKAMGRRFEREDENMTQMPEQEEAIFFKLGDKNAYIPTGKTVIEYELSKLMTPEGERILAEGIYLKIKGSCLLYTSPSPRDC
;
A
#
# COMPACT_ATOMS: atom_id res chain seq x y z
N MET A 1 0.67 24.76 -2.56
CA MET A 1 -0.47 23.98 -2.06
C MET A 1 -1.08 23.18 -3.21
N LEU A 2 -1.26 21.86 -3.04
CA LEU A 2 -1.96 20.95 -3.97
C LEU A 2 -3.23 20.46 -3.29
N GLN A 3 -4.38 20.65 -3.92
CA GLN A 3 -5.67 20.20 -3.38
C GLN A 3 -6.42 19.33 -4.41
N ILE A 4 -6.97 18.22 -3.95
CA ILE A 4 -7.85 17.33 -4.70
C ILE A 4 -9.22 17.37 -4.02
N LYS A 5 -10.28 17.53 -4.83
CA LYS A 5 -11.65 17.60 -4.33
C LYS A 5 -12.52 16.57 -5.04
N LYS A 6 -13.24 15.78 -4.25
CA LYS A 6 -14.27 14.85 -4.70
C LYS A 6 -13.83 13.98 -5.88
N LEU A 7 -12.62 13.44 -5.81
CA LEU A 7 -12.10 12.61 -6.88
C LEU A 7 -12.71 11.22 -6.81
N ASN A 8 -13.35 10.83 -7.91
CA ASN A 8 -13.84 9.48 -8.17
C ASN A 8 -13.03 8.88 -9.29
N LEU A 9 -12.44 7.71 -9.06
CA LEU A 9 -11.72 6.96 -10.08
C LEU A 9 -12.39 5.60 -10.27
N THR A 10 -12.85 5.31 -11.47
CA THR A 10 -13.49 4.04 -11.82
C THR A 10 -12.79 3.40 -13.01
N HIS A 11 -12.48 2.13 -12.93
CA HIS A 11 -11.85 1.39 -14.01
C HIS A 11 -12.88 1.07 -15.10
N LYS A 12 -12.63 1.49 -16.36
CA LYS A 12 -13.59 1.39 -17.47
C LYS A 12 -13.97 -0.04 -17.87
N LYS A 13 -13.05 -1.00 -17.68
CA LYS A 13 -13.24 -2.37 -18.16
C LYS A 13 -14.16 -3.19 -17.26
N ASP A 14 -13.99 -3.07 -15.95
CA ASP A 14 -14.69 -3.89 -14.95
C ASP A 14 -15.59 -3.06 -14.03
N LEU A 15 -15.68 -1.75 -14.27
CA LEU A 15 -16.45 -0.78 -13.49
C LEU A 15 -16.09 -0.76 -12.01
N ARG A 16 -14.88 -1.22 -11.66
CA ARG A 16 -14.39 -1.22 -10.30
C ARG A 16 -14.09 0.20 -9.85
N VAL A 17 -14.67 0.60 -8.73
CA VAL A 17 -14.36 1.87 -8.07
C VAL A 17 -13.03 1.74 -7.38
N ILE A 18 -12.07 2.59 -7.75
CA ILE A 18 -10.72 2.66 -7.17
C ILE A 18 -10.69 3.68 -6.04
N LEU A 19 -11.28 4.85 -6.27
CA LEU A 19 -11.45 5.90 -5.26
C LEU A 19 -12.86 6.44 -5.37
N ASP A 20 -13.47 6.75 -4.20
CA ASP A 20 -14.80 7.34 -4.07
C ASP A 20 -14.71 8.56 -3.15
N ASP A 21 -15.19 9.71 -3.64
CA ASP A 21 -15.18 11.02 -2.95
C ASP A 21 -13.81 11.34 -2.26
N PHE A 22 -12.72 11.06 -2.97
CA PHE A 22 -11.38 11.28 -2.42
C PHE A 22 -11.05 12.76 -2.32
N ASN A 23 -10.65 13.18 -1.12
CA ASN A 23 -10.29 14.55 -0.81
C ASN A 23 -8.90 14.59 -0.16
N LEU A 24 -8.02 15.46 -0.67
CA LEU A 24 -6.64 15.60 -0.17
C LEU A 24 -6.19 17.05 -0.25
N VAL A 25 -5.48 17.50 0.77
CA VAL A 25 -4.80 18.80 0.79
C VAL A 25 -3.36 18.60 1.23
N LEU A 26 -2.42 18.97 0.37
CA LEU A 26 -0.99 18.96 0.65
C LEU A 26 -0.45 20.39 0.67
N ASN A 27 0.33 20.70 1.67
CA ASN A 27 0.99 21.99 1.85
C ASN A 27 2.52 21.85 1.77
N ASP A 28 3.23 22.95 1.65
CA ASP A 28 4.69 22.93 1.70
C ASP A 28 5.19 22.27 2.98
N GLY A 29 6.17 21.40 2.81
CA GLY A 29 6.72 20.57 3.90
C GLY A 29 5.97 19.27 4.16
N ASP A 30 4.79 19.05 3.56
CA ASP A 30 4.12 17.75 3.65
C ASP A 30 4.89 16.70 2.82
N LYS A 31 5.22 15.58 3.46
CA LYS A 31 5.84 14.40 2.86
C LYS A 31 4.89 13.24 3.04
N ALA A 32 3.99 13.13 2.06
CA ALA A 32 2.90 12.19 2.11
C ALA A 32 3.30 10.87 1.43
N VAL A 33 3.12 9.75 2.11
CA VAL A 33 3.26 8.42 1.51
C VAL A 33 1.89 7.85 1.18
N ILE A 34 1.75 7.26 -0.01
CA ILE A 34 0.58 6.47 -0.39
C ILE A 34 0.89 5.00 -0.14
N ILE A 35 0.11 4.36 0.71
CA ILE A 35 0.22 2.93 1.03
C ILE A 35 -1.06 2.19 0.67
N GLY A 36 -0.99 0.86 0.57
CA GLY A 36 -2.10 -0.05 0.26
C GLY A 36 -1.61 -1.24 -0.55
N GLU A 37 -2.46 -2.24 -0.76
CA GLU A 37 -2.12 -3.43 -1.54
C GLU A 37 -1.83 -3.12 -3.01
N GLU A 38 -1.15 -4.06 -3.68
CA GLU A 38 -0.95 -3.97 -5.13
C GLU A 38 -2.28 -4.00 -5.88
N GLY A 39 -2.38 -3.13 -6.89
CA GLY A 39 -3.59 -2.98 -7.68
C GLY A 39 -4.70 -2.14 -7.03
N ASN A 40 -4.46 -1.51 -5.88
CA ASN A 40 -5.42 -0.58 -5.24
C ASN A 40 -5.44 0.82 -5.88
N GLY A 41 -4.69 1.04 -6.97
CA GLY A 41 -4.75 2.29 -7.73
C GLY A 41 -3.82 3.40 -7.24
N LYS A 42 -2.80 3.09 -6.45
CA LYS A 42 -1.79 4.06 -5.96
C LYS A 42 -1.13 4.83 -7.10
N SER A 43 -0.54 4.11 -8.05
CA SER A 43 0.10 4.72 -9.24
C SER A 43 -0.90 5.39 -10.17
N THR A 44 -2.15 4.93 -10.20
CA THR A 44 -3.24 5.58 -10.96
C THR A 44 -3.55 6.96 -10.40
N LEU A 45 -3.68 7.07 -9.06
CA LEU A 45 -3.84 8.36 -8.39
C LEU A 45 -2.65 9.28 -8.67
N MET A 46 -1.42 8.76 -8.58
CA MET A 46 -0.21 9.54 -8.83
C MET A 46 -0.17 10.10 -10.26
N LYS A 47 -0.49 9.25 -11.26
CA LYS A 47 -0.57 9.64 -12.66
C LYS A 47 -1.66 10.69 -12.90
N TRP A 48 -2.83 10.53 -12.28
CA TRP A 48 -3.90 11.51 -12.40
C TRP A 48 -3.49 12.88 -11.80
N ILE A 49 -2.78 12.86 -10.67
CA ILE A 49 -2.24 14.10 -10.08
C ILE A 49 -1.25 14.77 -11.04
N TYR A 50 -0.38 13.99 -11.68
CA TYR A 50 0.60 14.52 -12.62
C TYR A 50 -0.05 15.02 -13.90
N ASP A 51 -0.71 14.13 -14.63
CA ASP A 51 -1.42 14.41 -15.87
C ASP A 51 -2.60 13.45 -16.05
N PRO A 52 -3.85 13.95 -15.97
CA PRO A 52 -5.04 13.11 -16.15
C PRO A 52 -5.10 12.35 -17.47
N SER A 53 -4.49 12.87 -18.55
CA SER A 53 -4.47 12.22 -19.85
C SER A 53 -3.79 10.85 -19.85
N LEU A 54 -2.87 10.61 -18.91
CA LEU A 54 -2.14 9.36 -18.78
C LEU A 54 -3.03 8.17 -18.39
N ILE A 55 -4.21 8.44 -17.82
CA ILE A 55 -5.13 7.40 -17.35
C ILE A 55 -6.46 7.36 -18.12
N GLU A 56 -6.76 8.34 -18.94
CA GLU A 56 -8.03 8.45 -19.65
C GLU A 56 -8.40 7.20 -20.47
N ASN A 57 -7.44 6.46 -20.97
CA ASN A 57 -7.69 5.26 -21.78
C ASN A 57 -8.34 4.12 -20.99
N TYR A 58 -8.09 4.02 -19.68
CA TYR A 58 -8.50 2.87 -18.86
C TYR A 58 -9.26 3.25 -17.59
N ILE A 59 -9.25 4.54 -17.20
CA ILE A 59 -9.94 5.08 -16.02
C ILE A 59 -10.93 6.14 -16.45
N GLU A 60 -12.10 6.13 -15.85
CA GLU A 60 -13.04 7.24 -15.80
C GLU A 60 -12.77 8.02 -14.52
N ALA A 61 -12.44 9.29 -14.65
CA ALA A 61 -12.06 10.16 -13.55
C ALA A 61 -13.02 11.36 -13.50
N ASP A 62 -13.58 11.60 -12.32
CA ASP A 62 -14.40 12.79 -12.02
C ASP A 62 -13.89 13.42 -10.74
N GLY A 63 -13.62 14.72 -10.75
CA GLY A 63 -13.06 15.43 -9.62
C GLY A 63 -12.23 16.64 -10.03
N GLU A 64 -11.90 17.46 -9.05
CA GLU A 64 -11.14 18.69 -9.27
C GLU A 64 -9.75 18.61 -8.68
N ARG A 65 -8.74 19.00 -9.48
CA ARG A 65 -7.38 19.25 -9.02
C ARG A 65 -7.13 20.75 -9.00
N VAL A 66 -6.91 21.29 -7.82
CA VAL A 66 -6.62 22.70 -7.61
C VAL A 66 -5.14 22.85 -7.25
N MET A 67 -4.41 23.55 -8.10
CA MET A 67 -3.00 23.89 -7.90
C MET A 67 -2.83 25.38 -8.12
N GLY A 68 -1.97 26.01 -7.31
CA GLY A 68 -1.51 27.38 -7.58
C GLY A 68 -0.45 27.40 -8.68
N ASN A 69 0.67 28.06 -8.41
CA ASN A 69 1.82 28.11 -9.33
C ASN A 69 2.75 26.88 -9.15
N GLU A 70 2.23 25.74 -8.67
CA GLU A 70 3.04 24.55 -8.44
C GLU A 70 3.48 23.91 -9.75
N ARG A 71 4.77 23.54 -9.82
CA ARG A 71 5.33 22.76 -10.91
C ARG A 71 5.50 21.33 -10.45
N LEU A 72 4.79 20.42 -11.12
CA LEU A 72 4.83 18.99 -10.81
C LEU A 72 6.03 18.32 -11.47
N GLY A 73 6.75 17.53 -10.71
CA GLY A 73 7.76 16.59 -11.21
C GLY A 73 7.34 15.16 -10.89
N TYR A 74 7.35 14.30 -11.90
CA TYR A 74 6.96 12.90 -11.74
C TYR A 74 8.13 11.97 -12.06
N LEU A 75 8.43 11.10 -11.12
CA LEU A 75 9.35 9.98 -11.29
C LEU A 75 8.51 8.70 -11.37
N PRO A 76 8.37 8.09 -12.55
CA PRO A 76 7.58 6.87 -12.73
C PRO A 76 8.32 5.66 -12.16
N GLN A 77 7.57 4.61 -11.81
CA GLN A 77 8.10 3.32 -11.34
C GLN A 77 9.08 2.71 -12.34
N GLU A 78 8.72 2.75 -13.62
CA GLU A 78 9.60 2.34 -14.71
C GLU A 78 9.84 3.50 -15.66
N MET A 79 11.09 3.66 -16.09
CA MET A 79 11.43 4.63 -17.12
C MET A 79 10.73 4.28 -18.43
N PRO A 80 10.08 5.24 -19.12
CA PRO A 80 9.48 5.03 -20.42
C PRO A 80 10.47 4.45 -21.46
N ASP A 81 10.01 3.59 -22.33
CA ASP A 81 10.88 2.94 -23.34
C ASP A 81 11.47 3.94 -24.35
N GLU A 82 10.80 5.06 -24.56
CA GLU A 82 11.30 6.17 -25.38
C GLU A 82 12.53 6.81 -24.73
N ASP A 83 12.49 7.03 -23.42
CA ASP A 83 13.60 7.61 -22.67
C ASP A 83 14.76 6.63 -22.52
N LYS A 84 14.51 5.32 -22.42
CA LYS A 84 15.58 4.29 -22.39
C LYS A 84 16.45 4.30 -23.65
N LYS A 85 15.91 4.74 -24.79
CA LYS A 85 16.59 4.82 -26.08
C LYS A 85 17.42 6.08 -26.28
N LYS A 86 17.29 7.07 -25.42
CA LYS A 86 18.04 8.32 -25.45
C LYS A 86 19.41 8.16 -24.79
N THR A 87 20.35 8.97 -25.20
CA THR A 87 21.58 9.17 -24.43
C THR A 87 21.30 10.06 -23.22
N VAL A 88 22.19 10.03 -22.22
CA VAL A 88 22.07 10.91 -21.04
C VAL A 88 22.04 12.39 -21.49
N TYR A 89 22.86 12.75 -22.46
CA TYR A 89 22.87 14.11 -23.02
C TYR A 89 21.53 14.48 -23.65
N GLU A 90 20.98 13.65 -24.53
CA GLU A 90 19.67 13.88 -25.16
C GLU A 90 18.57 14.02 -24.12
N TYR A 91 18.58 13.17 -23.08
CA TYR A 91 17.59 13.18 -22.01
C TYR A 91 17.55 14.50 -21.23
N PHE A 92 18.71 15.13 -20.99
CA PHE A 92 18.76 16.43 -20.33
C PHE A 92 18.52 17.60 -21.31
N SER A 93 19.05 17.51 -22.55
CA SER A 93 18.97 18.58 -23.53
C SER A 93 17.56 18.83 -24.08
N GLU A 94 16.63 17.91 -23.91
CA GLU A 94 15.20 18.11 -24.18
C GLU A 94 14.55 19.14 -23.26
N GLU A 95 15.12 19.40 -22.08
CA GLU A 95 14.60 20.41 -21.17
C GLU A 95 15.15 21.80 -21.55
N GLU A 96 14.27 22.70 -21.95
CA GLU A 96 14.67 24.08 -22.30
C GLU A 96 15.45 24.75 -21.17
N ILE A 97 15.02 24.53 -19.91
CA ILE A 97 15.67 25.08 -18.72
C ILE A 97 17.10 24.55 -18.52
N PHE A 98 17.45 23.37 -19.08
CA PHE A 98 18.83 22.85 -19.04
C PHE A 98 19.84 23.86 -19.69
N TRP A 99 19.45 24.48 -20.78
CA TRP A 99 20.26 25.43 -21.51
C TRP A 99 20.37 26.80 -20.83
N GLU A 100 19.41 27.11 -19.96
CA GLU A 100 19.43 28.35 -19.16
C GLU A 100 20.30 28.20 -17.91
N LYS A 101 20.56 26.97 -17.43
CA LYS A 101 21.39 26.73 -16.25
C LYS A 101 22.87 26.99 -16.53
N THR A 102 23.51 27.67 -15.62
CA THR A 102 24.96 27.85 -15.68
C THR A 102 25.70 26.57 -15.34
N PRO A 103 26.96 26.39 -15.85
CA PRO A 103 27.77 25.20 -15.49
C PRO A 103 27.98 25.04 -13.99
N LYS A 104 27.95 26.12 -13.21
CA LYS A 104 28.05 26.10 -11.76
C LYS A 104 26.79 25.50 -11.13
N GLU A 105 25.60 25.87 -11.58
CA GLU A 105 24.33 25.30 -11.09
C GLU A 105 24.21 23.83 -11.41
N LEU A 106 24.57 23.43 -12.65
CA LEU A 106 24.61 22.01 -13.03
C LEU A 106 25.59 21.22 -12.16
N SER A 107 26.78 21.80 -11.87
CA SER A 107 27.74 21.14 -10.98
C SER A 107 27.22 20.98 -9.55
N VAL A 108 26.45 21.94 -9.04
CA VAL A 108 25.80 21.83 -7.72
C VAL A 108 24.76 20.70 -7.71
N ILE A 109 23.96 20.62 -8.78
CA ILE A 109 22.98 19.53 -8.91
C ILE A 109 23.69 18.17 -8.99
N ALA A 110 24.67 18.00 -9.90
CA ALA A 110 25.44 16.76 -10.02
C ALA A 110 26.10 16.35 -8.70
N GLY A 111 26.69 17.31 -7.99
CA GLY A 111 27.34 17.07 -6.71
C GLY A 111 26.38 16.58 -5.61
N LYS A 112 25.14 17.02 -5.60
CA LYS A 112 24.10 16.49 -4.67
C LYS A 112 23.88 15.00 -4.87
N PHE A 113 23.95 14.50 -6.10
CA PHE A 113 23.73 13.11 -6.45
C PHE A 113 25.01 12.27 -6.53
N GLY A 114 26.17 12.88 -6.17
CA GLY A 114 27.46 12.19 -6.24
C GLY A 114 27.91 11.85 -7.66
N ILE A 115 27.45 12.61 -8.65
CA ILE A 115 27.74 12.44 -10.08
C ILE A 115 28.67 13.56 -10.54
N LYS A 116 29.60 13.23 -11.45
CA LYS A 116 30.50 14.22 -12.04
C LYS A 116 29.77 15.06 -13.08
N ASN A 117 30.18 16.33 -13.24
CA ASN A 117 29.53 17.26 -14.16
C ASN A 117 29.57 16.79 -15.62
N ASP A 118 30.65 16.10 -16.04
CA ASP A 118 30.80 15.57 -17.39
C ASP A 118 29.71 14.54 -17.76
N PHE A 119 29.04 13.98 -16.77
CA PHE A 119 27.98 13.01 -16.98
C PHE A 119 26.77 13.58 -17.72
N PHE A 120 26.44 14.85 -17.57
CA PHE A 120 25.38 15.50 -18.34
C PHE A 120 25.60 15.44 -19.86
N TYR A 121 26.83 15.33 -20.28
CA TYR A 121 27.25 15.29 -21.68
C TYR A 121 27.62 13.88 -22.15
N SER A 122 27.27 12.86 -21.36
CA SER A 122 27.59 11.48 -21.67
C SER A 122 26.76 10.96 -22.84
N SER A 123 27.40 10.25 -23.74
CA SER A 123 26.77 9.48 -24.84
C SER A 123 26.24 8.11 -24.38
N GLN A 124 26.32 7.80 -23.08
CA GLN A 124 25.80 6.54 -22.53
C GLN A 124 24.26 6.52 -22.66
N MET A 125 23.72 5.38 -23.08
CA MET A 125 22.28 5.18 -23.23
C MET A 125 21.61 5.09 -21.86
N MET A 126 20.48 5.78 -21.67
CA MET A 126 19.68 5.72 -20.45
C MET A 126 19.28 4.29 -20.07
N GLY A 127 18.99 3.45 -21.08
CA GLY A 127 18.64 2.04 -20.87
C GLY A 127 19.78 1.21 -20.26
N SER A 128 21.06 1.59 -20.50
CA SER A 128 22.23 0.86 -19.99
C SER A 128 22.64 1.24 -18.58
N LEU A 129 22.03 2.25 -18.00
CA LEU A 129 22.28 2.68 -16.61
C LEU A 129 21.72 1.64 -15.62
N SER A 130 22.40 1.48 -14.50
CA SER A 130 21.87 0.72 -13.35
C SER A 130 20.59 1.38 -12.79
N GLY A 131 19.79 0.63 -12.01
CA GLY A 131 18.56 1.14 -11.40
C GLY A 131 18.83 2.42 -10.60
N GLY A 132 19.84 2.40 -9.74
CA GLY A 132 20.23 3.57 -8.93
C GLY A 132 20.70 4.76 -9.77
N GLU A 133 21.45 4.54 -10.84
CA GLU A 133 21.85 5.63 -11.77
C GLU A 133 20.64 6.23 -12.48
N LYS A 134 19.68 5.40 -12.92
CA LYS A 134 18.43 5.87 -13.55
C LYS A 134 17.66 6.80 -12.62
N VAL A 135 17.48 6.39 -11.36
CA VAL A 135 16.78 7.21 -10.36
C VAL A 135 17.52 8.52 -10.11
N LYS A 136 18.86 8.50 -9.98
CA LYS A 136 19.66 9.73 -9.84
C LYS A 136 19.48 10.68 -11.00
N VAL A 137 19.58 10.18 -12.24
CA VAL A 137 19.43 10.99 -13.45
C VAL A 137 18.04 11.59 -13.56
N GLN A 138 17.00 10.81 -13.28
CA GLN A 138 15.62 11.30 -13.28
C GLN A 138 15.42 12.38 -12.20
N LEU A 139 15.93 12.18 -11.00
CA LEU A 139 15.87 13.20 -9.94
C LEU A 139 16.65 14.47 -10.36
N MET A 140 17.83 14.34 -10.94
CA MET A 140 18.60 15.49 -11.45
C MET A 140 17.80 16.29 -12.47
N ARG A 141 17.07 15.63 -13.39
CA ARG A 141 16.18 16.29 -14.36
C ARG A 141 15.08 17.10 -13.63
N LEU A 142 14.47 16.53 -12.58
CA LEU A 142 13.47 17.24 -11.79
C LEU A 142 14.05 18.46 -11.07
N PHE A 143 15.30 18.37 -10.56
CA PHE A 143 15.99 19.52 -9.97
C PHE A 143 16.32 20.60 -11.00
N ILE A 144 16.67 20.24 -12.24
CA ILE A 144 16.88 21.19 -13.33
C ILE A 144 15.59 21.96 -13.65
N ARG A 145 14.44 21.26 -13.65
CA ARG A 145 13.13 21.85 -13.93
C ARG A 145 12.60 22.74 -12.79
N ASP A 146 13.30 22.88 -11.67
CA ASP A 146 12.84 23.63 -10.49
C ASP A 146 11.40 23.29 -10.09
N VAL A 147 11.08 21.99 -9.98
CA VAL A 147 9.76 21.54 -9.58
C VAL A 147 9.51 21.87 -8.11
N SER A 148 8.26 22.16 -7.75
CA SER A 148 7.87 22.39 -6.36
C SER A 148 7.18 21.19 -5.74
N VAL A 149 6.58 20.31 -6.55
CA VAL A 149 5.94 19.08 -6.07
C VAL A 149 6.65 17.87 -6.66
N LEU A 150 7.19 17.02 -5.81
CA LEU A 150 7.78 15.73 -6.20
C LEU A 150 6.75 14.62 -6.08
N LEU A 151 6.48 13.94 -7.19
CA LEU A 151 5.66 12.75 -7.26
C LEU A 151 6.59 11.57 -7.57
N LEU A 152 6.77 10.65 -6.61
CA LEU A 152 7.72 9.54 -6.73
C LEU A 152 6.98 8.20 -6.65
N ASP A 153 6.93 7.47 -7.75
CA ASP A 153 6.24 6.17 -7.85
C ASP A 153 7.23 5.04 -7.66
N GLU A 154 7.25 4.45 -6.47
CA GLU A 154 8.14 3.36 -6.04
C GLU A 154 9.64 3.60 -6.33
N PRO A 155 10.19 4.74 -5.91
CA PRO A 155 11.57 5.14 -6.24
C PRO A 155 12.65 4.27 -5.57
N SER A 156 12.27 3.41 -4.63
CA SER A 156 13.17 2.51 -3.90
C SER A 156 13.37 1.16 -4.58
N ASN A 157 12.65 0.86 -5.66
CA ASN A 157 12.79 -0.41 -6.38
C ASN A 157 14.11 -0.46 -7.16
N ASP A 158 14.78 -1.60 -7.10
CA ASP A 158 16.02 -1.90 -7.85
C ASP A 158 17.19 -0.92 -7.63
N ILE A 159 17.26 -0.26 -6.46
CA ILE A 159 18.34 0.65 -6.11
C ILE A 159 19.23 0.09 -4.99
N ASP A 160 20.48 0.51 -4.98
CA ASP A 160 21.45 0.18 -3.93
C ASP A 160 21.23 1.03 -2.66
N ILE A 161 21.81 0.59 -1.55
CA ILE A 161 21.69 1.25 -0.23
C ILE A 161 22.19 2.70 -0.28
N ALA A 162 23.25 2.98 -1.06
CA ALA A 162 23.82 4.32 -1.17
C ALA A 162 22.83 5.27 -1.88
N THR A 163 22.16 4.80 -2.93
CA THR A 163 21.11 5.55 -3.63
C THR A 163 19.86 5.70 -2.77
N LEU A 164 19.48 4.69 -1.99
CA LEU A 164 18.37 4.79 -1.04
C LEU A 164 18.64 5.87 0.02
N THR A 165 19.86 5.89 0.60
CA THR A 165 20.26 6.93 1.57
C THR A 165 20.22 8.34 0.94
N LEU A 166 20.62 8.46 -0.32
CA LEU A 166 20.53 9.71 -1.06
C LEU A 166 19.08 10.14 -1.30
N LEU A 167 18.20 9.20 -1.63
CA LEU A 167 16.76 9.44 -1.80
C LEU A 167 16.11 9.89 -0.48
N GLU A 168 16.39 9.21 0.63
CA GLU A 168 15.96 9.62 1.98
C GLU A 168 16.38 11.07 2.28
N LYS A 169 17.64 11.40 2.04
CA LYS A 169 18.18 12.75 2.23
C LYS A 169 17.45 13.76 1.33
N THR A 170 17.24 13.41 0.07
CA THR A 170 16.56 14.28 -0.91
C THR A 170 15.13 14.59 -0.47
N ILE A 171 14.36 13.57 -0.04
CA ILE A 171 13.00 13.75 0.44
C ILE A 171 12.98 14.60 1.71
N ASN A 172 13.90 14.35 2.65
CA ASN A 172 13.94 15.07 3.92
C ASN A 172 14.33 16.55 3.76
N GLU A 173 15.27 16.85 2.88
CA GLU A 173 15.72 18.22 2.60
C GLU A 173 14.78 19.00 1.68
N TRP A 174 13.82 18.33 1.01
CA TRP A 174 12.86 18.99 0.13
C TRP A 174 11.93 19.90 0.93
N LYS A 175 11.91 21.18 0.59
CA LYS A 175 11.16 22.18 1.34
C LYS A 175 9.67 22.25 0.98
N HIS A 176 9.32 21.77 -0.19
CA HIS A 176 7.97 21.81 -0.73
C HIS A 176 7.27 20.46 -0.56
N ILE A 177 6.30 20.16 -1.39
CA ILE A 177 5.48 18.96 -1.32
C ILE A 177 6.23 17.74 -1.88
N VAL A 178 6.19 16.63 -1.16
CA VAL A 178 6.58 15.31 -1.66
C VAL A 178 5.42 14.37 -1.48
N LEU A 179 5.02 13.70 -2.55
CA LEU A 179 4.06 12.61 -2.54
C LEU A 179 4.74 11.39 -3.14
N PHE A 180 4.82 10.31 -2.39
CA PHE A 180 5.53 9.12 -2.86
C PHE A 180 4.81 7.83 -2.52
N ILE A 181 5.03 6.81 -3.34
CA ILE A 181 4.62 5.44 -3.10
C ILE A 181 5.87 4.64 -2.78
N SER A 182 5.83 3.84 -1.73
CA SER A 182 6.92 2.91 -1.41
C SER A 182 6.40 1.73 -0.61
N HIS A 183 7.07 0.58 -0.77
CA HIS A 183 6.91 -0.61 0.06
C HIS A 183 8.07 -0.77 1.08
N ASP A 184 9.06 0.12 1.05
CA ASP A 184 10.16 0.14 2.00
C ASP A 184 9.76 0.88 3.28
N GLU A 185 9.46 0.10 4.33
CA GLU A 185 9.06 0.64 5.64
C GLU A 185 10.14 1.57 6.24
N THR A 186 11.42 1.30 6.00
CA THR A 186 12.53 2.11 6.53
C THR A 186 12.52 3.49 5.88
N LEU A 187 12.34 3.56 4.56
CA LEU A 187 12.20 4.82 3.85
C LEU A 187 10.98 5.60 4.34
N ILE A 188 9.85 4.92 4.47
CA ILE A 188 8.59 5.54 4.93
C ILE A 188 8.75 6.09 6.35
N GLU A 189 9.25 5.29 7.30
CA GLU A 189 9.42 5.73 8.69
C GLU A 189 10.34 6.94 8.85
N ARG A 190 11.39 7.03 8.01
CA ARG A 190 12.38 8.10 8.10
C ARG A 190 11.99 9.37 7.37
N THR A 191 11.02 9.32 6.48
CA THR A 191 10.72 10.45 5.59
C THR A 191 9.28 10.93 5.68
N ALA A 192 8.28 10.05 5.86
CA ALA A 192 6.88 10.42 5.80
C ALA A 192 6.39 11.10 7.09
N ASN A 193 5.70 12.24 6.94
CA ASN A 193 4.96 12.91 8.01
C ASN A 193 3.44 12.86 7.81
N MET A 194 2.99 12.26 6.71
CA MET A 194 1.58 12.06 6.38
C MET A 194 1.42 10.70 5.69
N VAL A 195 0.36 9.99 6.02
CA VAL A 195 0.02 8.70 5.43
C VAL A 195 -1.32 8.81 4.71
N ILE A 196 -1.35 8.38 3.46
CA ILE A 196 -2.55 8.22 2.64
C ILE A 196 -2.70 6.72 2.39
N HIS A 197 -3.69 6.11 3.01
CA HIS A 197 -3.93 4.68 2.87
C HIS A 197 -5.11 4.44 1.95
N ILE A 198 -4.89 3.72 0.86
CA ILE A 198 -5.92 3.33 -0.12
C ILE A 198 -6.20 1.86 0.05
N GLU A 199 -7.44 1.52 0.39
CA GLU A 199 -7.91 0.16 0.68
C GLU A 199 -9.00 -0.25 -0.30
N GLN A 200 -8.98 -1.52 -0.66
CA GLN A 200 -10.05 -2.17 -1.40
C GLN A 200 -10.59 -3.31 -0.54
N ILE A 201 -11.72 -3.08 0.13
CA ILE A 201 -12.36 -4.05 1.01
C ILE A 201 -13.42 -4.88 0.27
N LYS A 202 -13.96 -5.91 0.93
CA LYS A 202 -14.98 -6.82 0.38
C LYS A 202 -14.59 -7.42 -0.98
N ARG A 203 -13.38 -7.99 -1.06
CA ARG A 203 -12.84 -8.56 -2.30
C ARG A 203 -12.78 -7.53 -3.45
N LYS A 204 -12.33 -6.33 -3.13
CA LYS A 204 -12.13 -5.21 -4.07
C LYS A 204 -13.44 -4.64 -4.66
N THR A 205 -14.56 -4.75 -3.96
CA THR A 205 -15.84 -4.16 -4.38
C THR A 205 -16.13 -2.82 -3.74
N GLU A 206 -15.46 -2.49 -2.64
CA GLU A 206 -15.67 -1.24 -1.91
C GLU A 206 -14.33 -0.52 -1.74
N ALA A 207 -14.22 0.69 -2.27
CA ALA A 207 -13.06 1.55 -2.11
C ALA A 207 -13.14 2.33 -0.80
N ARG A 208 -12.04 2.39 -0.06
CA ARG A 208 -11.91 3.20 1.13
C ARG A 208 -10.57 3.90 1.14
N TYR A 209 -10.51 5.09 1.70
CA TYR A 209 -9.25 5.76 1.94
C TYR A 209 -9.19 6.38 3.33
N THR A 210 -7.98 6.56 3.81
CA THR A 210 -7.70 7.24 5.07
C THR A 210 -6.54 8.19 4.86
N VAL A 211 -6.69 9.45 5.28
CA VAL A 211 -5.62 10.45 5.29
C VAL A 211 -5.29 10.78 6.73
N ALA A 212 -4.04 10.55 7.13
CA ALA A 212 -3.58 10.76 8.50
C ALA A 212 -2.31 11.63 8.51
N LYS A 213 -2.36 12.79 9.18
CA LYS A 213 -1.21 13.67 9.36
C LYS A 213 -0.41 13.26 10.60
N LEU A 214 0.20 12.09 10.51
CA LEU A 214 1.08 11.52 11.54
C LEU A 214 2.20 10.71 10.90
N PRO A 215 3.33 10.51 11.64
CA PRO A 215 4.36 9.58 11.23
C PRO A 215 3.81 8.16 11.01
N TYR A 216 4.40 7.44 10.08
CA TYR A 216 3.95 6.10 9.67
C TYR A 216 3.81 5.13 10.85
N ARG A 217 4.78 5.09 11.74
CA ARG A 217 4.76 4.21 12.92
C ARG A 217 3.53 4.45 13.80
N ASN A 218 3.23 5.71 14.08
CA ASN A 218 2.06 6.07 14.90
C ASN A 218 0.76 5.67 14.20
N TYR A 219 0.69 5.85 12.88
CA TYR A 219 -0.45 5.41 12.06
C TYR A 219 -0.68 3.91 12.17
N VAL A 220 0.39 3.10 12.06
CA VAL A 220 0.31 1.65 12.16
C VAL A 220 -0.14 1.21 13.57
N GLU A 221 0.42 1.82 14.63
CA GLU A 221 0.03 1.55 16.02
C GLU A 221 -1.44 1.87 16.28
N GLU A 222 -1.92 3.05 15.86
CA GLU A 222 -3.34 3.42 16.00
C GLU A 222 -4.26 2.49 15.23
N ARG A 223 -3.84 2.06 14.04
CA ARG A 223 -4.61 1.15 13.22
C ARG A 223 -4.70 -0.23 13.86
N LEU A 224 -3.59 -0.79 14.32
CA LEU A 224 -3.57 -2.06 15.05
C LEU A 224 -4.51 -2.02 16.25
N HIS A 225 -4.44 -0.97 17.04
CA HIS A 225 -5.32 -0.80 18.19
C HIS A 225 -6.80 -0.75 17.82
N LYS A 226 -7.15 -0.03 16.74
CA LYS A 226 -8.54 0.00 16.22
C LYS A 226 -9.00 -1.38 15.77
N PHE A 227 -8.14 -2.16 15.11
CA PHE A 227 -8.43 -3.53 14.69
C PHE A 227 -8.69 -4.45 15.89
N GLU A 228 -7.80 -4.42 16.89
CA GLU A 228 -7.95 -5.23 18.10
C GLU A 228 -9.26 -4.92 18.84
N LEU A 229 -9.60 -3.64 18.98
CA LEU A 229 -10.87 -3.22 19.60
C LEU A 229 -12.09 -3.69 18.78
N GLN A 230 -12.03 -3.57 17.46
CA GLN A 230 -13.13 -4.03 16.60
C GLN A 230 -13.29 -5.55 16.65
N GLU A 231 -12.19 -6.31 16.63
CA GLU A 231 -12.20 -7.77 16.79
C GLU A 231 -12.80 -8.19 18.13
N GLN A 232 -12.37 -7.57 19.24
CA GLN A 232 -12.92 -7.83 20.55
C GLN A 232 -14.42 -7.58 20.61
N ARG A 233 -14.90 -6.44 20.06
CA ARG A 233 -16.33 -6.11 19.99
C ARG A 233 -17.08 -7.17 19.17
N ALA A 234 -16.59 -7.51 17.98
CA ALA A 234 -17.23 -8.52 17.13
C ALA A 234 -17.30 -9.90 17.80
N LEU A 235 -16.28 -10.30 18.58
CA LEU A 235 -16.30 -11.52 19.37
C LEU A 235 -17.31 -11.46 20.52
N CYS A 236 -17.42 -10.33 21.22
CA CYS A 236 -18.43 -10.11 22.26
C CYS A 236 -19.84 -10.20 21.66
N ASP A 237 -20.13 -9.45 20.61
CA ASP A 237 -21.41 -9.45 19.91
C ASP A 237 -21.83 -10.89 19.48
N ARG A 238 -20.89 -11.66 18.91
CA ARG A 238 -21.14 -13.05 18.53
C ARG A 238 -21.47 -13.96 19.73
N ARG A 239 -20.79 -13.77 20.87
CA ARG A 239 -21.09 -14.52 22.10
C ARG A 239 -22.48 -14.16 22.64
N GLU A 240 -22.79 -12.87 22.69
CA GLU A 240 -24.10 -12.39 23.14
C GLU A 240 -25.23 -12.91 22.25
N LYS A 241 -25.04 -12.84 20.94
CA LYS A 241 -25.96 -13.41 19.96
C LYS A 241 -26.21 -14.89 20.21
N LYS A 242 -25.17 -15.69 20.37
CA LYS A 242 -25.30 -17.12 20.63
C LYS A 242 -26.11 -17.40 21.88
N ILE A 243 -25.82 -16.70 22.98
CA ILE A 243 -26.57 -16.88 24.26
C ILE A 243 -28.03 -16.44 24.08
N ARG A 244 -28.29 -15.37 23.39
CA ARG A 244 -29.62 -14.83 23.10
C ARG A 244 -30.44 -15.81 22.25
N ASP A 245 -29.84 -16.32 21.18
CA ASP A 245 -30.48 -17.24 20.24
C ASP A 245 -30.79 -18.59 20.92
N GLU A 246 -29.90 -19.12 21.76
CA GLU A 246 -30.17 -20.33 22.56
C GLU A 246 -31.35 -20.12 23.53
N LYS A 247 -31.44 -18.99 24.22
CA LYS A 247 -32.57 -18.64 25.09
C LYS A 247 -33.86 -18.53 24.28
N TYR A 248 -33.82 -17.84 23.16
CA TYR A 248 -34.97 -17.65 22.26
C TYR A 248 -35.49 -19.01 21.75
N GLN A 249 -34.60 -19.89 21.28
CA GLN A 249 -34.97 -21.23 20.80
C GLN A 249 -35.64 -22.06 21.92
N ARG A 250 -35.09 -22.07 23.14
CA ARG A 250 -35.69 -22.76 24.27
C ARG A 250 -37.10 -22.26 24.57
N VAL A 251 -37.30 -20.94 24.62
CA VAL A 251 -38.62 -20.34 24.88
C VAL A 251 -39.60 -20.65 23.73
N SER A 252 -39.15 -20.49 22.48
CA SER A 252 -39.96 -20.79 21.31
C SER A 252 -40.42 -22.23 21.25
N GLN A 253 -39.50 -23.20 21.47
CA GLN A 253 -39.80 -24.65 21.52
C GLN A 253 -40.76 -24.98 22.65
N SER A 254 -40.57 -24.40 23.86
CA SER A 254 -41.43 -24.62 24.99
C SER A 254 -42.88 -24.16 24.73
N VAL A 255 -43.06 -22.97 24.14
CA VAL A 255 -44.38 -22.42 23.79
C VAL A 255 -45.03 -23.23 22.66
N GLN A 256 -44.25 -23.67 21.63
CA GLN A 256 -44.72 -24.54 20.56
C GLN A 256 -45.19 -25.87 21.09
N SER A 257 -44.40 -26.54 21.93
CA SER A 257 -44.76 -27.83 22.53
C SER A 257 -46.00 -27.72 23.41
N ALA A 258 -46.12 -26.63 24.20
CA ALA A 258 -47.32 -26.38 25.01
C ALA A 258 -48.57 -26.14 24.13
N LEU A 259 -48.43 -25.47 23.01
CA LEU A 259 -49.51 -25.25 22.02
C LEU A 259 -49.94 -26.56 21.37
N ALA A 260 -48.98 -27.39 20.98
CA ALA A 260 -49.27 -28.70 20.34
C ALA A 260 -49.99 -29.67 21.31
N ASN A 261 -49.68 -29.60 22.59
CA ASN A 261 -50.26 -30.51 23.64
C ASN A 261 -51.48 -29.90 24.31
N CYS A 262 -51.97 -28.71 23.88
CA CYS A 262 -53.12 -28.05 24.49
C CYS A 262 -54.42 -28.79 24.14
N SER A 263 -55.19 -29.19 25.18
CA SER A 263 -56.48 -29.85 25.02
C SER A 263 -57.52 -28.93 24.38
N ARG A 264 -58.36 -29.46 23.49
CA ARG A 264 -59.49 -28.74 22.88
C ARG A 264 -60.50 -28.24 23.90
N GLN A 265 -60.51 -28.78 25.12
CA GLN A 265 -61.42 -28.42 26.19
C GLN A 265 -60.96 -27.22 27.05
N ALA A 266 -59.82 -26.60 26.75
CA ALA A 266 -59.27 -25.47 27.50
C ALA A 266 -58.99 -24.24 26.59
N PRO A 267 -60.03 -23.58 26.04
CA PRO A 267 -59.86 -22.49 25.03
C PRO A 267 -59.14 -21.26 25.59
N SER A 268 -59.26 -20.97 26.88
CA SER A 268 -58.56 -19.86 27.55
C SER A 268 -57.02 -20.05 27.59
N VAL A 269 -56.61 -21.31 27.85
CA VAL A 269 -55.19 -21.68 27.87
C VAL A 269 -54.60 -21.59 26.46
N ALA A 270 -55.33 -22.04 25.45
CA ALA A 270 -54.92 -21.95 24.07
C ALA A 270 -54.76 -20.50 23.60
N LYS A 271 -55.66 -19.59 24.04
CA LYS A 271 -55.55 -18.16 23.75
C LYS A 271 -54.27 -17.55 24.37
N ASN A 272 -54.03 -17.79 25.66
CA ASN A 272 -52.83 -17.30 26.34
C ASN A 272 -51.53 -17.82 25.72
N LEU A 273 -51.50 -19.07 25.22
CA LEU A 273 -50.33 -19.63 24.53
C LEU A 273 -50.11 -18.98 23.14
N LYS A 274 -51.21 -18.67 22.44
CA LYS A 274 -51.13 -17.93 21.16
C LYS A 274 -50.57 -16.52 21.38
N ASP A 275 -51.00 -15.81 22.42
CA ASP A 275 -50.52 -14.48 22.77
C ASP A 275 -49.04 -14.53 23.15
N LYS A 276 -48.61 -15.53 23.93
CA LYS A 276 -47.19 -15.78 24.20
C LYS A 276 -46.39 -16.03 22.93
N MET A 277 -46.91 -16.83 21.97
CA MET A 277 -46.25 -17.08 20.71
C MET A 277 -46.13 -15.81 19.88
N HIS A 278 -47.13 -14.93 19.90
CA HIS A 278 -47.05 -13.60 19.26
C HIS A 278 -45.91 -12.75 19.83
N THR A 279 -45.76 -12.77 21.17
CA THR A 279 -44.65 -12.04 21.85
C THR A 279 -43.29 -12.65 21.46
N VAL A 280 -43.17 -13.99 21.45
CA VAL A 280 -41.93 -14.66 21.00
C VAL A 280 -41.56 -14.27 19.55
N LYS A 281 -42.54 -14.28 18.63
CA LYS A 281 -42.30 -13.84 17.25
C LYS A 281 -41.87 -12.36 17.16
N ALA A 282 -42.47 -11.50 17.97
CA ALA A 282 -42.06 -10.08 18.03
C ALA A 282 -40.61 -9.91 18.55
N MET A 283 -40.22 -10.74 19.53
CA MET A 283 -38.83 -10.80 20.01
C MET A 283 -37.88 -11.25 18.88
N GLY A 284 -38.24 -12.28 18.11
CA GLY A 284 -37.45 -12.74 16.97
C GLY A 284 -37.16 -11.61 15.96
N ARG A 285 -38.19 -10.87 15.56
CA ARG A 285 -38.04 -9.72 14.63
C ARG A 285 -37.18 -8.59 15.20
N ARG A 286 -37.19 -8.40 16.52
CA ARG A 286 -36.29 -7.45 17.17
C ARG A 286 -34.85 -7.93 17.10
N PHE A 287 -34.60 -9.21 17.36
CA PHE A 287 -33.27 -9.80 17.27
C PHE A 287 -32.68 -9.76 15.86
N GLU A 288 -33.51 -10.01 14.83
CA GLU A 288 -33.10 -9.83 13.43
C GLU A 288 -32.57 -8.42 13.14
N ARG A 289 -33.27 -7.38 13.64
CA ARG A 289 -32.82 -5.98 13.49
C ARG A 289 -31.55 -5.66 14.29
N GLU A 290 -31.42 -6.27 15.47
CA GLU A 290 -30.20 -6.12 16.29
C GLU A 290 -29.02 -6.81 15.58
N ASP A 291 -29.24 -7.93 14.89
CA ASP A 291 -28.23 -8.65 14.13
C ASP A 291 -27.72 -7.87 12.90
N GLU A 292 -28.57 -7.08 12.26
CA GLU A 292 -28.18 -6.18 11.16
C GLU A 292 -27.14 -5.12 11.60
N ASN A 293 -27.17 -4.74 12.87
CA ASN A 293 -26.27 -3.74 13.45
C ASN A 293 -25.05 -4.34 14.17
N MET A 294 -24.82 -5.64 14.07
CA MET A 294 -23.68 -6.29 14.73
C MET A 294 -22.35 -5.85 14.14
N THR A 295 -21.36 -5.70 15.00
CA THR A 295 -19.98 -5.39 14.59
C THR A 295 -19.44 -6.52 13.70
N GLN A 296 -19.06 -6.17 12.48
CA GLN A 296 -18.41 -7.11 11.58
C GLN A 296 -16.95 -7.32 11.99
N MET A 297 -16.44 -8.54 11.76
CA MET A 297 -15.00 -8.79 11.93
C MET A 297 -14.22 -7.87 11.01
N PRO A 298 -13.12 -7.27 11.48
CA PRO A 298 -12.30 -6.45 10.63
C PRO A 298 -11.72 -7.29 9.48
N GLU A 299 -11.85 -6.79 8.26
CA GLU A 299 -11.12 -7.35 7.13
C GLU A 299 -9.67 -6.87 7.21
N GLN A 300 -8.73 -7.80 7.17
CA GLN A 300 -7.30 -7.50 7.21
C GLN A 300 -6.77 -7.47 5.78
N GLU A 301 -6.13 -6.37 5.42
CA GLU A 301 -5.21 -6.37 4.28
C GLU A 301 -3.90 -7.06 4.71
N GLU A 302 -3.51 -8.10 3.99
CA GLU A 302 -2.35 -8.93 4.35
C GLU A 302 -1.02 -8.15 4.28
N ALA A 303 -0.94 -7.13 3.41
CA ALA A 303 0.30 -6.42 3.10
C ALA A 303 0.85 -5.52 4.23
N ILE A 304 0.01 -5.07 5.18
CA ILE A 304 0.44 -4.10 6.22
C ILE A 304 0.76 -4.78 7.55
N PHE A 305 0.28 -6.02 7.76
CA PHE A 305 0.41 -6.73 9.03
C PHE A 305 1.18 -8.04 8.91
N PHE A 306 2.32 -8.01 8.23
CA PHE A 306 3.24 -9.13 8.30
C PHE A 306 3.74 -9.24 9.75
N LYS A 307 3.02 -9.96 10.60
CA LYS A 307 3.55 -10.43 11.89
C LYS A 307 4.63 -11.48 11.58
N LEU A 308 5.84 -11.01 11.31
CA LEU A 308 7.03 -11.82 11.47
C LEU A 308 7.15 -12.15 12.96
N GLY A 309 6.57 -13.27 13.36
CA GLY A 309 6.67 -13.79 14.71
C GLY A 309 5.35 -14.16 15.33
N ASP A 310 4.78 -15.25 14.88
CA ASP A 310 3.96 -16.07 15.77
C ASP A 310 4.87 -16.47 16.93
N LYS A 311 4.60 -15.95 18.14
CA LYS A 311 5.40 -16.25 19.35
C LYS A 311 5.49 -17.76 19.62
N ASN A 312 4.72 -18.56 18.90
CA ASN A 312 4.67 -20.02 18.95
C ASN A 312 5.46 -20.71 17.82
N ALA A 313 5.96 -19.98 16.80
CA ALA A 313 6.79 -20.55 15.74
C ALA A 313 8.28 -20.53 16.13
N TYR A 314 8.62 -21.12 17.26
CA TYR A 314 10.01 -21.31 17.67
C TYR A 314 10.62 -22.51 16.96
N ILE A 315 11.55 -22.26 16.05
CA ILE A 315 12.38 -23.33 15.47
C ILE A 315 13.60 -23.48 16.38
N PRO A 316 13.80 -24.66 17.01
CA PRO A 316 14.94 -24.89 17.88
C PRO A 316 16.25 -24.64 17.14
N THR A 317 17.19 -23.96 17.78
CA THR A 317 18.48 -23.53 17.22
C THR A 317 19.35 -24.66 16.64
N GLY A 318 19.11 -25.89 17.00
CA GLY A 318 19.83 -27.07 16.49
C GLY A 318 19.17 -27.79 15.32
N LYS A 319 17.91 -27.44 14.98
CA LYS A 319 17.15 -28.14 13.94
C LYS A 319 17.59 -27.67 12.56
N THR A 320 17.99 -28.61 11.69
CA THR A 320 18.26 -28.31 10.28
C THR A 320 16.91 -28.04 9.58
N VAL A 321 16.79 -26.84 8.98
CA VAL A 321 15.60 -26.38 8.27
C VAL A 321 15.72 -26.69 6.79
N ILE A 322 16.89 -26.39 6.22
CA ILE A 322 17.21 -26.63 4.82
C ILE A 322 18.62 -27.25 4.79
N GLU A 323 18.78 -28.36 4.07
CA GLU A 323 20.06 -28.92 3.69
C GLU A 323 20.02 -29.15 2.18
N TYR A 324 20.91 -28.51 1.47
CA TYR A 324 20.92 -28.48 0.02
C TYR A 324 22.34 -28.68 -0.49
N GLU A 325 22.51 -29.64 -1.38
CA GLU A 325 23.76 -29.95 -2.04
C GLU A 325 23.56 -29.95 -3.54
N LEU A 326 24.35 -29.16 -4.25
CA LEU A 326 24.30 -29.06 -5.70
C LEU A 326 25.72 -29.16 -6.26
N SER A 327 25.97 -30.13 -7.12
CA SER A 327 27.27 -30.31 -7.74
C SER A 327 27.65 -29.21 -8.71
N LYS A 328 26.68 -28.69 -9.48
CA LYS A 328 26.90 -27.61 -10.44
C LYS A 328 25.63 -26.76 -10.56
N LEU A 329 25.78 -25.44 -10.49
CA LEU A 329 24.76 -24.46 -10.83
C LEU A 329 25.08 -23.91 -12.22
N MET A 330 24.14 -24.04 -13.15
CA MET A 330 24.28 -23.58 -14.54
C MET A 330 23.30 -22.45 -14.83
N THR A 331 23.58 -21.65 -15.89
CA THR A 331 22.61 -20.69 -16.40
C THR A 331 21.38 -21.44 -16.95
N PRO A 332 20.18 -20.80 -17.02
CA PRO A 332 18.96 -21.42 -17.54
C PRO A 332 19.15 -22.01 -18.95
N GLU A 333 20.05 -21.47 -19.74
CA GLU A 333 20.41 -21.92 -21.10
C GLU A 333 21.42 -23.05 -21.10
N GLY A 334 21.99 -23.44 -19.97
CA GLY A 334 22.92 -24.55 -19.83
C GLY A 334 24.35 -24.28 -20.35
N GLU A 335 24.65 -23.05 -20.76
CA GLU A 335 25.91 -22.72 -21.44
C GLU A 335 27.06 -22.35 -20.50
N ARG A 336 26.76 -21.92 -19.27
CA ARG A 336 27.78 -21.46 -18.33
C ARG A 336 27.58 -22.02 -16.95
N ILE A 337 28.66 -22.52 -16.34
CA ILE A 337 28.68 -22.92 -14.93
C ILE A 337 28.83 -21.67 -14.08
N LEU A 338 27.89 -21.43 -13.18
CA LEU A 338 27.88 -20.28 -12.27
C LEU A 338 28.60 -20.59 -10.97
N ALA A 339 28.45 -21.82 -10.45
CA ALA A 339 29.16 -22.29 -9.27
C ALA A 339 29.19 -23.82 -9.25
N GLU A 340 30.23 -24.38 -8.60
CA GLU A 340 30.42 -25.84 -8.39
C GLU A 340 30.53 -26.14 -6.91
N GLY A 341 30.02 -27.31 -6.49
CA GLY A 341 30.16 -27.81 -5.12
C GLY A 341 29.45 -26.97 -4.07
N ILE A 342 28.22 -26.53 -4.38
CA ILE A 342 27.43 -25.73 -3.46
C ILE A 342 26.86 -26.63 -2.36
N TYR A 343 27.21 -26.36 -1.11
CA TYR A 343 26.59 -26.96 0.07
C TYR A 343 26.01 -25.88 0.96
N LEU A 344 24.69 -25.96 1.23
CA LEU A 344 23.97 -25.02 2.07
C LEU A 344 23.26 -25.77 3.20
N LYS A 345 23.57 -25.41 4.45
CA LYS A 345 22.92 -25.97 5.63
C LYS A 345 22.46 -24.86 6.55
N ILE A 346 21.13 -24.71 6.67
CA ILE A 346 20.49 -23.70 7.51
C ILE A 346 19.94 -24.38 8.75
N LYS A 347 20.34 -23.90 9.91
CA LYS A 347 19.90 -24.40 11.22
C LYS A 347 19.20 -23.29 12.01
N GLY A 348 18.06 -23.62 12.64
CA GLY A 348 17.33 -22.71 13.51
C GLY A 348 16.72 -21.51 12.82
N SER A 349 16.52 -20.44 13.54
CA SER A 349 16.03 -19.15 13.05
C SER A 349 17.18 -18.34 12.42
N CYS A 350 17.75 -18.83 11.32
CA CYS A 350 18.82 -18.15 10.61
C CYS A 350 18.24 -17.19 9.58
N LEU A 351 18.64 -15.90 9.63
CA LEU A 351 18.39 -14.95 8.56
C LEU A 351 19.35 -15.25 7.40
N LEU A 352 18.80 -15.61 6.25
CA LEU A 352 19.54 -15.66 4.99
C LEU A 352 19.74 -14.23 4.51
N TYR A 353 20.94 -13.69 4.74
CA TYR A 353 21.39 -12.54 3.96
C TYR A 353 21.80 -13.05 2.58
N THR A 354 21.31 -12.44 1.53
CA THR A 354 21.92 -12.61 0.21
C THR A 354 23.38 -12.19 0.35
N SER A 355 24.30 -13.12 0.13
CA SER A 355 25.74 -12.84 0.16
C SER A 355 26.03 -11.64 -0.74
N PRO A 356 26.84 -10.67 -0.30
CA PRO A 356 27.32 -9.64 -1.19
C PRO A 356 27.97 -10.28 -2.40
N SER A 357 27.79 -9.64 -3.56
CA SER A 357 28.35 -10.10 -4.84
C SER A 357 29.83 -10.47 -4.67
N PRO A 358 30.35 -11.50 -5.36
CA PRO A 358 31.77 -11.86 -5.32
C PRO A 358 32.75 -10.73 -5.64
N ARG A 359 32.28 -9.55 -6.00
CA ARG A 359 33.08 -8.33 -6.20
C ARG A 359 33.40 -7.58 -4.90
N ASP A 360 32.78 -7.97 -3.78
CA ASP A 360 32.97 -7.31 -2.46
C ASP A 360 33.86 -8.13 -1.51
N CYS A 361 34.47 -9.19 -2.01
CA CYS A 361 35.46 -10.00 -1.29
C CYS A 361 36.88 -9.68 -1.73
#